data_29625a89f25339223c97dd0445a5d0b9
#
_entry.id   29625a89f25339223c97dd0445a5d0b9
#
_cell.length_a   1.000
_cell.length_b   1.000
_cell.length_c   1.000
_cell.angle_alpha   90.00
_cell.angle_beta   90.00
_cell.angle_gamma   90.00
#
_symmetry.space_group_name_H-M   'P 1'
#
loop_
_entity.id
_entity.type
_entity.pdbx_description
1 polymer ?
#
loop_
_entity_poly.entity_id
_entity_poly.type
_entity_poly.pdbx_seq_one_letter_code
_entity_poly.pdbx_strand_id
1 'polypeptide(L)'
;LEWPGGCEDPRIVETEDGIYVMTYTQWNRKTARLAVATSTDLRHWTKHGPAFGKAYDGRFRDMFCKSGSVVTQIKDGKQVVAKVGGKYLMYWGERFVNIAMSEDLLNWTPLLDEKGNIMKIATPRPGHFDSDMTECGPPAIITNKGILLIYNGRNRSGKERDRRYAANSYCAGQMLFDTKDPSRLIGRMDEPFL
;
A
#
# COMPACT_ATOMS: atom_id res chain seq x y z
N LEU A 1 18.03 10.98 2.10
CA LEU A 1 17.53 9.94 1.18
C LEU A 1 16.59 10.46 0.10
N GLU A 2 16.06 11.68 0.26
CA GLU A 2 15.10 12.31 -0.65
C GLU A 2 15.75 13.31 -1.62
N TRP A 3 16.93 13.78 -1.31
CA TRP A 3 17.65 14.73 -2.15
C TRP A 3 18.32 14.03 -3.36
N PRO A 4 18.26 14.58 -4.57
CA PRO A 4 17.60 15.85 -4.97
C PRO A 4 16.17 15.68 -5.52
N GLY A 5 15.47 14.59 -5.24
CA GLY A 5 14.14 14.31 -5.79
C GLY A 5 13.02 14.96 -4.98
N GLY A 6 12.75 14.44 -3.78
CA GLY A 6 11.69 14.95 -2.90
C GLY A 6 10.86 13.86 -2.24
N CYS A 7 9.68 14.26 -1.77
CA CYS A 7 8.67 13.40 -1.15
C CYS A 7 7.42 13.38 -2.03
N GLU A 8 6.83 12.18 -2.21
CA GLU A 8 5.64 11.96 -3.02
C GLU A 8 4.62 11.07 -2.30
N ASP A 9 3.37 11.11 -2.72
CA ASP A 9 2.31 10.16 -2.39
C ASP A 9 2.10 9.90 -0.88
N PRO A 10 1.88 10.93 -0.03
CA PRO A 10 1.66 10.72 1.39
C PRO A 10 0.31 10.03 1.66
N ARG A 11 0.32 9.07 2.59
CA ARG A 11 -0.88 8.43 3.12
C ARG A 11 -0.76 8.41 4.63
N ILE A 12 -1.76 8.96 5.32
CA ILE A 12 -1.73 9.19 6.75
C ILE A 12 -2.79 8.34 7.45
N VAL A 13 -2.42 7.75 8.57
CA VAL A 13 -3.31 7.08 9.51
C VAL A 13 -3.12 7.66 10.91
N GLU A 14 -4.16 7.59 11.74
CA GLU A 14 -4.12 7.99 13.14
C GLU A 14 -4.07 6.74 14.02
N THR A 15 -3.27 6.75 15.07
CA THR A 15 -3.27 5.72 16.12
C THR A 15 -4.33 6.05 17.18
N GLU A 16 -4.71 5.07 18.01
CA GLU A 16 -5.72 5.29 19.07
C GLU A 16 -5.26 6.32 20.12
N ASP A 17 -3.96 6.50 20.31
CA ASP A 17 -3.35 7.49 21.21
C ASP A 17 -3.06 8.85 20.53
N GLY A 18 -3.57 9.06 19.30
CA GLY A 18 -3.53 10.35 18.60
C GLY A 18 -2.21 10.66 17.90
N ILE A 19 -1.37 9.67 17.65
CA ILE A 19 -0.17 9.83 16.82
C ILE A 19 -0.55 9.61 15.35
N TYR A 20 -0.10 10.49 14.48
CA TYR A 20 -0.24 10.34 13.03
C TYR A 20 0.98 9.62 12.47
N VAL A 21 0.73 8.60 11.67
CA VAL A 21 1.77 7.85 10.95
C VAL A 21 1.55 8.06 9.46
N MET A 22 2.56 8.56 8.78
CA MET A 22 2.55 8.78 7.34
C MET A 22 3.46 7.78 6.65
N THR A 23 2.93 7.04 5.70
CA THR A 23 3.72 6.37 4.67
C THR A 23 3.86 7.31 3.48
N TYR A 24 5.04 7.41 2.90
CA TYR A 24 5.30 8.29 1.76
C TYR A 24 6.45 7.76 0.91
N THR A 25 6.60 8.29 -0.29
CA THR A 25 7.71 7.93 -1.18
C THR A 25 8.88 8.89 -0.98
N GLN A 26 10.05 8.35 -0.61
CA GLN A 26 11.33 9.05 -0.67
C GLN A 26 11.92 8.87 -2.07
N TRP A 27 12.04 9.95 -2.83
CA TRP A 27 12.55 9.94 -4.19
C TRP A 27 13.85 10.73 -4.29
N ASN A 28 14.94 10.10 -4.71
CA ASN A 28 16.25 10.74 -4.88
C ASN A 28 16.69 10.83 -6.36
N ARG A 29 15.73 10.76 -7.28
CA ARG A 29 15.93 10.72 -8.76
C ARG A 29 16.58 9.42 -9.28
N LYS A 30 16.89 8.47 -8.41
CA LYS A 30 17.41 7.14 -8.77
C LYS A 30 16.51 6.02 -8.27
N THR A 31 16.15 6.07 -7.01
CA THR A 31 15.34 5.04 -6.36
C THR A 31 14.23 5.69 -5.55
N ALA A 32 12.99 5.24 -5.78
CA ALA A 32 11.85 5.53 -4.92
C ALA A 32 11.79 4.48 -3.81
N ARG A 33 11.67 4.93 -2.54
CA ARG A 33 11.56 4.04 -1.38
C ARG A 33 10.34 4.42 -0.58
N LEU A 34 9.54 3.44 -0.21
CA LEU A 34 8.48 3.66 0.76
C LEU A 34 9.11 3.96 2.13
N ALA A 35 8.70 5.05 2.73
CA ALA A 35 9.26 5.57 3.98
C ALA A 35 8.17 5.90 4.99
N VAL A 36 8.56 6.07 6.25
CA VAL A 36 7.66 6.36 7.36
C VAL A 36 8.06 7.65 8.05
N ALA A 37 7.06 8.45 8.41
CA ALA A 37 7.20 9.59 9.30
C ALA A 37 6.06 9.62 10.32
N THR A 38 6.28 10.25 11.48
CA THR A 38 5.27 10.42 12.54
C THR A 38 5.10 11.87 12.91
N SER A 39 3.90 12.22 13.39
CA SER A 39 3.56 13.56 13.88
C SER A 39 2.52 13.47 14.99
N THR A 40 2.49 14.47 15.87
CA THR A 40 1.43 14.66 16.86
C THR A 40 0.49 15.81 16.51
N ASP A 41 0.80 16.58 15.46
CA ASP A 41 0.09 17.82 15.13
C ASP A 41 -0.16 18.02 13.62
N LEU A 42 0.22 17.06 12.77
CA LEU A 42 0.15 17.09 11.30
C LEU A 42 0.99 18.21 10.64
N ARG A 43 1.78 18.94 11.41
CA ARG A 43 2.63 20.05 10.93
C ARG A 43 4.11 19.72 11.03
N HIS A 44 4.51 19.15 12.15
CA HIS A 44 5.89 18.77 12.42
C HIS A 44 6.03 17.25 12.30
N TRP A 45 6.92 16.79 11.43
CA TRP A 45 7.10 15.37 11.11
C TRP A 45 8.50 14.87 11.46
N THR A 46 8.54 13.79 12.22
CA THR A 46 9.79 13.03 12.46
C THR A 46 9.91 11.93 11.42
N LYS A 47 10.95 11.96 10.59
CA LYS A 47 11.20 10.97 9.54
C LYS A 47 12.00 9.79 10.10
N HIS A 48 11.53 8.56 9.83
CA HIS A 48 12.13 7.32 10.30
C HIS A 48 12.92 6.57 9.20
N GLY A 49 12.85 7.05 7.97
CA GLY A 49 13.55 6.44 6.83
C GLY A 49 12.75 5.35 6.13
N PRO A 50 13.42 4.48 5.34
CA PRO A 50 12.76 3.44 4.57
C PRO A 50 11.99 2.45 5.43
N ALA A 51 10.72 2.19 5.09
CA ALA A 51 9.84 1.27 5.82
C ALA A 51 10.44 -0.14 5.96
N PHE A 52 11.12 -0.63 4.92
CA PHE A 52 11.76 -1.95 4.89
C PHE A 52 13.25 -1.92 5.23
N GLY A 53 13.73 -0.82 5.83
CA GLY A 53 15.16 -0.58 6.06
C GLY A 53 15.86 -1.58 6.97
N LYS A 54 15.12 -2.24 7.88
CA LYS A 54 15.64 -3.25 8.81
C LYS A 54 15.22 -4.69 8.46
N ALA A 55 14.27 -4.85 7.54
CA ALA A 55 13.73 -6.16 7.21
C ALA A 55 14.80 -7.06 6.60
N TYR A 56 14.88 -8.32 7.11
CA TYR A 56 15.82 -9.32 6.64
C TYR A 56 17.27 -8.78 6.57
N ASP A 57 17.73 -8.23 7.69
CA ASP A 57 19.09 -7.65 7.85
C ASP A 57 19.38 -6.53 6.84
N GLY A 58 18.36 -5.76 6.46
CA GLY A 58 18.48 -4.64 5.54
C GLY A 58 18.43 -5.01 4.05
N ARG A 59 18.11 -6.25 3.71
CA ARG A 59 18.03 -6.74 2.31
C ARG A 59 17.17 -5.85 1.41
N PHE A 60 16.09 -5.27 1.95
CA PHE A 60 15.11 -4.48 1.17
C PHE A 60 15.23 -2.97 1.37
N ARG A 61 16.28 -2.50 2.03
CA ARG A 61 16.50 -1.08 2.35
C ARG A 61 16.47 -0.17 1.12
N ASP A 62 17.08 -0.62 0.03
CA ASP A 62 17.22 0.14 -1.22
C ASP A 62 16.32 -0.38 -2.34
N MET A 63 15.31 -1.19 -1.98
CA MET A 63 14.33 -1.69 -2.95
C MET A 63 13.46 -0.54 -3.47
N PHE A 64 13.22 -0.52 -4.79
CA PHE A 64 12.22 0.35 -5.38
C PHE A 64 10.82 -0.07 -4.90
N CYS A 65 10.14 0.82 -4.18
CA CYS A 65 8.80 0.58 -3.65
C CYS A 65 8.07 1.89 -3.37
N LYS A 66 6.75 1.88 -3.53
CA LYS A 66 5.85 3.02 -3.32
C LYS A 66 4.53 2.56 -2.69
N SER A 67 3.67 3.53 -2.37
CA SER A 67 2.24 3.35 -2.15
C SER A 67 1.89 2.39 -1.02
N GLY A 68 2.11 2.83 0.23
CA GLY A 68 1.77 2.08 1.43
C GLY A 68 0.37 2.40 1.95
N SER A 69 -0.51 1.40 2.01
CA SER A 69 -1.89 1.47 2.47
C SER A 69 -2.01 0.69 3.79
N VAL A 70 -1.83 1.38 4.93
CA VAL A 70 -1.92 0.78 6.27
C VAL A 70 -3.37 0.39 6.57
N VAL A 71 -3.56 -0.78 7.20
CA VAL A 71 -4.89 -1.28 7.55
C VAL A 71 -5.43 -0.55 8.78
N THR A 72 -6.67 -0.11 8.67
CA THR A 72 -7.41 0.69 9.65
C THR A 72 -8.77 0.07 9.98
N GLN A 73 -9.41 0.58 11.01
CA GLN A 73 -10.82 0.31 11.34
C GLN A 73 -11.53 1.61 11.70
N ILE A 74 -12.85 1.58 11.66
CA ILE A 74 -13.66 2.66 12.24
C ILE A 74 -13.94 2.31 13.69
N LYS A 75 -13.49 3.17 14.60
CA LYS A 75 -13.71 3.06 16.05
C LYS A 75 -14.22 4.41 16.56
N ASP A 76 -15.38 4.42 17.19
CA ASP A 76 -16.04 5.63 17.73
C ASP A 76 -16.14 6.79 16.70
N GLY A 77 -16.45 6.43 15.44
CA GLY A 77 -16.58 7.38 14.33
C GLY A 77 -15.25 7.87 13.73
N LYS A 78 -14.11 7.42 14.23
CA LYS A 78 -12.78 7.75 13.71
C LYS A 78 -12.16 6.56 12.97
N GLN A 79 -11.42 6.87 11.91
CA GLN A 79 -10.58 5.88 11.22
C GLN A 79 -9.22 5.81 11.90
N VAL A 80 -8.95 4.72 12.60
CA VAL A 80 -7.70 4.49 13.33
C VAL A 80 -7.00 3.22 12.86
N VAL A 81 -5.69 3.13 13.06
CA VAL A 81 -4.93 1.91 12.72
C VAL A 81 -5.48 0.69 13.46
N ALA A 82 -5.42 -0.46 12.82
CA ALA A 82 -5.88 -1.71 13.39
C ALA A 82 -4.83 -2.81 13.29
N LYS A 83 -4.81 -3.71 14.29
CA LYS A 83 -4.04 -4.95 14.24
C LYS A 83 -4.90 -6.08 13.69
N VAL A 84 -4.30 -6.91 12.85
CA VAL A 84 -4.88 -8.15 12.34
C VAL A 84 -3.94 -9.28 12.74
N GLY A 85 -4.45 -10.27 13.48
CA GLY A 85 -3.60 -11.32 14.03
C GLY A 85 -2.50 -10.82 14.99
N GLY A 86 -2.76 -9.70 15.70
CA GLY A 86 -1.83 -9.11 16.65
C GLY A 86 -0.77 -8.17 16.05
N LYS A 87 -0.69 -8.02 14.72
CA LYS A 87 0.27 -7.15 14.02
C LYS A 87 -0.43 -6.07 13.19
N TYR A 88 0.23 -4.94 13.01
CA TYR A 88 -0.17 -3.97 12.00
C TYR A 88 0.11 -4.53 10.61
N LEU A 89 -0.80 -4.27 9.67
CA LEU A 89 -0.68 -4.69 8.28
C LEU A 89 -0.65 -3.48 7.35
N MET A 90 0.07 -3.61 6.24
CA MET A 90 0.11 -2.64 5.16
C MET A 90 0.06 -3.39 3.83
N TYR A 91 -0.92 -3.06 2.99
CA TYR A 91 -0.84 -3.35 1.57
C TYR A 91 0.04 -2.30 0.91
N TRP A 92 0.89 -2.70 -0.03
CA TRP A 92 1.82 -1.77 -0.66
C TRP A 92 2.18 -2.18 -2.07
N GLY A 93 2.61 -1.21 -2.85
CA GLY A 93 3.11 -1.43 -4.20
C GLY A 93 2.41 -0.58 -5.24
N GLU A 94 3.11 -0.38 -6.35
CA GLU A 94 2.64 0.40 -7.49
C GLU A 94 2.12 -0.51 -8.61
N ARG A 95 2.88 -1.57 -8.97
CA ARG A 95 2.49 -2.48 -10.05
C ARG A 95 1.75 -3.71 -9.58
N PHE A 96 2.11 -4.18 -8.41
CA PHE A 96 1.51 -5.35 -7.76
C PHE A 96 1.09 -4.96 -6.36
N VAL A 97 0.02 -5.55 -5.87
CA VAL A 97 -0.30 -5.45 -4.44
C VAL A 97 0.52 -6.50 -3.70
N ASN A 98 1.28 -6.04 -2.72
CA ASN A 98 2.05 -6.86 -1.79
C ASN A 98 1.56 -6.59 -0.37
N ILE A 99 2.04 -7.34 0.61
CA ILE A 99 1.67 -7.20 2.01
C ILE A 99 2.92 -7.14 2.90
N ALA A 100 2.85 -6.35 3.97
CA ALA A 100 3.89 -6.25 4.99
C ALA A 100 3.26 -6.18 6.37
N MET A 101 4.03 -6.59 7.39
CA MET A 101 3.64 -6.58 8.80
C MET A 101 4.58 -5.70 9.62
N SER A 102 4.06 -5.12 10.72
CA SER A 102 4.83 -4.33 11.68
C SER A 102 4.33 -4.54 13.10
N GLU A 103 5.23 -4.42 14.07
CA GLU A 103 4.88 -4.39 15.50
C GLU A 103 4.71 -2.95 16.00
N ASP A 104 5.34 -1.97 15.33
CA ASP A 104 5.52 -0.60 15.81
C ASP A 104 5.09 0.50 14.83
N LEU A 105 4.55 0.14 13.65
CA LEU A 105 4.20 1.05 12.55
C LEU A 105 5.40 1.75 11.89
N LEU A 106 6.60 1.60 12.40
CA LEU A 106 7.81 2.26 11.90
C LEU A 106 8.67 1.34 11.06
N ASN A 107 8.83 0.09 11.54
CA ASN A 107 9.65 -0.93 10.91
C ASN A 107 8.73 -2.00 10.33
N TRP A 108 8.76 -2.14 9.02
CA TRP A 108 7.89 -3.05 8.28
C TRP A 108 8.67 -4.21 7.71
N THR A 109 8.08 -5.41 7.76
CA THR A 109 8.65 -6.63 7.17
C THR A 109 7.73 -7.11 6.05
N PRO A 110 8.16 -7.05 4.77
CA PRO A 110 7.37 -7.56 3.67
C PRO A 110 7.27 -9.09 3.73
N LEU A 111 6.12 -9.64 3.36
CA LEU A 111 5.96 -11.08 3.23
C LEU A 111 6.70 -11.58 1.97
N LEU A 112 7.32 -12.74 2.11
CA LEU A 112 8.02 -13.42 1.03
C LEU A 112 7.27 -14.69 0.62
N ASP A 113 7.42 -15.05 -0.65
CA ASP A 113 7.00 -16.35 -1.17
C ASP A 113 7.99 -17.47 -0.75
N GLU A 114 7.68 -18.72 -1.08
CA GLU A 114 8.54 -19.90 -0.76
C GLU A 114 9.93 -19.81 -1.37
N LYS A 115 10.12 -18.99 -2.39
CA LYS A 115 11.41 -18.74 -3.06
C LYS A 115 12.18 -17.55 -2.48
N GLY A 116 11.61 -16.89 -1.45
CA GLY A 116 12.20 -15.73 -0.82
C GLY A 116 12.04 -14.42 -1.63
N ASN A 117 11.13 -14.35 -2.59
CA ASN A 117 10.79 -13.13 -3.29
C ASN A 117 9.63 -12.42 -2.60
N ILE A 118 9.45 -11.11 -2.86
CA ILE A 118 8.30 -10.36 -2.37
C ILE A 118 7.00 -11.05 -2.86
N MET A 119 6.14 -11.41 -1.91
CA MET A 119 4.85 -12.04 -2.20
C MET A 119 3.92 -11.05 -2.90
N LYS A 120 3.47 -11.40 -4.10
CA LYS A 120 2.47 -10.64 -4.87
C LYS A 120 1.10 -11.24 -4.60
N ILE A 121 0.23 -10.51 -3.92
CA ILE A 121 -1.11 -11.00 -3.55
C ILE A 121 -2.21 -10.56 -4.53
N ALA A 122 -1.94 -9.53 -5.34
CA ALA A 122 -2.73 -9.20 -6.51
C ALA A 122 -1.85 -8.63 -7.63
N THR A 123 -2.26 -8.88 -8.87
CA THR A 123 -1.52 -8.50 -10.09
C THR A 123 -2.45 -7.80 -11.07
N PRO A 124 -1.90 -7.05 -12.04
CA PRO A 124 -2.68 -6.55 -13.18
C PRO A 124 -3.45 -7.65 -13.90
N ARG A 125 -4.62 -7.32 -14.47
CA ARG A 125 -5.49 -8.26 -15.19
C ARG A 125 -5.61 -7.87 -16.66
N PRO A 126 -5.05 -8.65 -17.61
CA PRO A 126 -5.25 -8.40 -19.03
C PRO A 126 -6.73 -8.25 -19.39
N GLY A 127 -7.06 -7.26 -20.21
CA GLY A 127 -8.44 -6.99 -20.64
C GLY A 127 -9.32 -6.23 -19.66
N HIS A 128 -8.81 -5.84 -18.50
CA HIS A 128 -9.51 -5.04 -17.49
C HIS A 128 -8.89 -3.64 -17.36
N PHE A 129 -9.60 -2.72 -16.71
CA PHE A 129 -9.15 -1.35 -16.48
C PHE A 129 -7.80 -1.24 -15.76
N ASP A 130 -7.41 -2.28 -15.06
CA ASP A 130 -6.18 -2.41 -14.27
C ASP A 130 -5.16 -3.35 -14.94
N SER A 131 -5.13 -3.38 -16.28
CA SER A 131 -4.32 -4.32 -17.05
C SER A 131 -2.82 -4.05 -17.05
N ASP A 132 -2.37 -2.88 -16.62
CA ASP A 132 -0.95 -2.52 -16.51
C ASP A 132 -0.44 -2.42 -15.07
N MET A 133 -1.26 -1.89 -14.16
CA MET A 133 -0.84 -1.54 -12.82
C MET A 133 -1.97 -1.63 -11.80
N THR A 134 -1.62 -2.00 -10.57
CA THR A 134 -2.51 -2.05 -9.40
C THR A 134 -1.84 -1.35 -8.23
N GLU A 135 -1.90 -0.02 -8.21
CA GLU A 135 -1.27 0.77 -7.16
C GLU A 135 -2.15 0.86 -5.91
N CYS A 136 -1.59 0.55 -4.74
CA CYS A 136 -2.30 0.70 -3.48
C CYS A 136 -2.68 2.17 -3.24
N GLY A 137 -3.92 2.41 -2.89
CA GLY A 137 -4.50 3.74 -2.71
C GLY A 137 -4.48 4.23 -1.25
N PRO A 138 -5.59 4.77 -0.75
CA PRO A 138 -5.71 5.24 0.63
C PRO A 138 -5.58 4.09 1.65
N PRO A 139 -5.49 4.38 2.96
CA PRO A 139 -5.50 3.37 4.01
C PRO A 139 -6.63 2.36 3.86
N ALA A 140 -6.30 1.06 3.92
CA ALA A 140 -7.29 0.00 3.81
C ALA A 140 -8.17 -0.08 5.07
N ILE A 141 -9.40 -0.55 4.94
CA ILE A 141 -10.39 -0.50 6.03
C ILE A 141 -10.92 -1.90 6.32
N ILE A 142 -10.88 -2.32 7.58
CA ILE A 142 -11.55 -3.54 8.04
C ILE A 142 -13.05 -3.29 8.02
N THR A 143 -13.78 -4.18 7.36
CA THR A 143 -15.24 -4.21 7.29
C THR A 143 -15.77 -5.55 7.81
N ASN A 144 -17.09 -5.68 7.96
CA ASN A 144 -17.72 -6.95 8.30
C ASN A 144 -17.63 -8.03 7.20
N LYS A 145 -17.14 -7.67 6.00
CA LYS A 145 -16.97 -8.59 4.87
C LYS A 145 -15.51 -8.94 4.58
N GLY A 146 -14.57 -8.22 5.16
CA GLY A 146 -13.14 -8.38 4.87
C GLY A 146 -12.39 -7.05 4.99
N ILE A 147 -11.15 -7.02 4.54
CA ILE A 147 -10.31 -5.83 4.48
C ILE A 147 -10.47 -5.22 3.09
N LEU A 148 -11.09 -4.05 3.02
CA LEU A 148 -11.30 -3.30 1.77
C LEU A 148 -10.06 -2.47 1.46
N LEU A 149 -9.46 -2.71 0.30
CA LEU A 149 -8.41 -1.90 -0.31
C LEU A 149 -8.99 -1.16 -1.53
N ILE A 150 -8.94 0.15 -1.51
CA ILE A 150 -9.13 0.98 -2.69
C ILE A 150 -7.78 1.12 -3.39
N TYR A 151 -7.74 0.97 -4.70
CA TYR A 151 -6.50 1.02 -5.47
C TYR A 151 -6.68 1.77 -6.79
N ASN A 152 -5.59 2.28 -7.34
CA ASN A 152 -5.54 2.83 -8.69
C ASN A 152 -5.19 1.70 -9.67
N GLY A 153 -6.10 1.41 -10.60
CA GLY A 153 -5.83 0.59 -11.76
C GLY A 153 -5.35 1.47 -12.91
N ARG A 154 -4.28 1.08 -13.61
CA ARG A 154 -3.92 1.71 -14.87
C ARG A 154 -4.18 0.77 -16.03
N ASN A 155 -4.93 1.28 -17.01
CA ASN A 155 -5.20 0.57 -18.25
C ASN A 155 -3.96 0.63 -19.15
N ARG A 156 -3.50 -0.53 -19.63
CA ARG A 156 -2.31 -0.54 -20.50
C ARG A 156 -2.60 0.01 -21.88
N SER A 157 -1.56 0.28 -22.64
CA SER A 157 -1.66 0.49 -24.10
C SER A 157 -1.60 -0.85 -24.83
N GLY A 158 -2.19 -0.93 -26.04
CA GLY A 158 -2.06 -2.10 -26.90
C GLY A 158 -3.19 -3.13 -26.77
N LYS A 159 -2.91 -4.38 -27.13
CA LYS A 159 -3.94 -5.41 -27.36
C LYS A 159 -4.65 -5.90 -26.09
N GLU A 160 -3.95 -5.90 -24.96
CA GLU A 160 -4.48 -6.42 -23.68
C GLU A 160 -5.14 -5.34 -22.81
N ARG A 161 -5.39 -4.15 -23.37
CA ARG A 161 -6.12 -3.10 -22.64
C ARG A 161 -7.62 -3.41 -22.58
N ASP A 162 -8.29 -2.87 -21.58
CA ASP A 162 -9.74 -2.73 -21.62
C ASP A 162 -10.10 -1.63 -22.63
N ARG A 163 -10.81 -2.00 -23.69
CA ARG A 163 -11.15 -1.06 -24.78
C ARG A 163 -12.22 -0.04 -24.41
N ARG A 164 -12.91 -0.24 -23.28
CA ARG A 164 -13.92 0.69 -22.77
C ARG A 164 -13.28 1.98 -22.22
N TYR A 165 -12.00 1.92 -21.85
CA TYR A 165 -11.27 3.04 -21.26
C TYR A 165 -10.08 3.45 -22.13
N ALA A 166 -9.66 4.71 -22.00
CA ALA A 166 -8.50 5.21 -22.73
C ALA A 166 -7.22 4.46 -22.33
N ALA A 167 -6.26 4.37 -23.25
CA ALA A 167 -4.94 3.83 -22.95
C ALA A 167 -4.25 4.71 -21.89
N ASN A 168 -3.59 4.08 -20.93
CA ASN A 168 -2.92 4.71 -19.79
C ASN A 168 -3.84 5.49 -18.84
N SER A 169 -5.18 5.38 -18.96
CA SER A 169 -6.08 5.97 -17.99
C SER A 169 -5.93 5.30 -16.62
N TYR A 170 -6.07 6.12 -15.57
CA TYR A 170 -6.18 5.67 -14.20
C TYR A 170 -7.64 5.60 -13.80
N CYS A 171 -8.00 4.55 -13.13
CA CYS A 171 -9.36 4.27 -12.66
C CYS A 171 -9.28 3.72 -11.23
N ALA A 172 -10.24 4.10 -10.39
CA ALA A 172 -10.30 3.57 -9.03
C ALA A 172 -11.05 2.24 -8.99
N GLY A 173 -10.44 1.23 -8.37
CA GLY A 173 -11.01 -0.09 -8.14
C GLY A 173 -11.01 -0.49 -6.67
N GLN A 174 -11.68 -1.58 -6.36
CA GLN A 174 -11.77 -2.14 -5.02
C GLN A 174 -11.30 -3.60 -5.03
N MET A 175 -10.53 -3.97 -4.01
CA MET A 175 -10.18 -5.34 -3.67
C MET A 175 -10.64 -5.63 -2.24
N LEU A 176 -11.12 -6.85 -2.00
CA LEU A 176 -11.50 -7.32 -0.69
C LEU A 176 -10.61 -8.51 -0.32
N PHE A 177 -9.94 -8.41 0.81
CA PHE A 177 -9.09 -9.47 1.35
C PHE A 177 -9.72 -10.09 2.59
N ASP A 178 -9.39 -11.36 2.86
CA ASP A 178 -9.89 -12.09 4.03
C ASP A 178 -9.25 -11.55 5.33
N THR A 179 -10.04 -11.39 6.39
CA THR A 179 -9.52 -10.93 7.69
C THR A 179 -8.72 -12.00 8.43
N LYS A 180 -8.95 -13.30 8.16
CA LYS A 180 -8.21 -14.41 8.78
C LYS A 180 -6.91 -14.71 8.03
N ASP A 181 -6.92 -14.51 6.72
CA ASP A 181 -5.74 -14.58 5.86
C ASP A 181 -5.69 -13.34 4.98
N PRO A 182 -5.05 -12.25 5.46
CA PRO A 182 -5.00 -10.97 4.73
C PRO A 182 -4.22 -11.01 3.42
N SER A 183 -3.54 -12.11 3.11
CA SER A 183 -2.91 -12.32 1.80
C SER A 183 -3.88 -12.88 0.76
N ARG A 184 -5.02 -13.41 1.19
CA ARG A 184 -6.03 -14.03 0.33
C ARG A 184 -7.01 -13.00 -0.22
N LEU A 185 -6.94 -12.74 -1.51
CA LEU A 185 -7.92 -11.93 -2.24
C LEU A 185 -9.24 -12.73 -2.37
N ILE A 186 -10.34 -12.20 -1.84
CA ILE A 186 -11.67 -12.83 -1.86
C ILE A 186 -12.67 -12.12 -2.77
N GLY A 187 -12.34 -10.90 -3.23
CA GLY A 187 -13.16 -10.16 -4.18
C GLY A 187 -12.37 -9.04 -4.85
N ARG A 188 -12.69 -8.75 -6.11
CA ARG A 188 -12.12 -7.65 -6.88
C ARG A 188 -13.13 -7.19 -7.93
N MET A 189 -13.34 -5.89 -8.02
CA MET A 189 -14.25 -5.34 -9.02
C MET A 189 -13.74 -5.58 -10.45
N ASP A 190 -14.64 -5.93 -11.37
CA ASP A 190 -14.32 -6.06 -12.79
C ASP A 190 -14.38 -4.72 -13.53
N GLU A 191 -15.10 -3.77 -12.98
CA GLU A 191 -15.23 -2.41 -13.49
C GLU A 191 -14.77 -1.39 -12.43
N PRO A 192 -14.20 -0.25 -12.83
CA PRO A 192 -13.86 0.80 -11.88
C PRO A 192 -15.15 1.47 -11.37
N PHE A 193 -15.07 2.09 -10.20
CA PHE A 193 -16.16 2.91 -9.66
C PHE A 193 -15.91 4.43 -9.84
N LEU A 194 -14.71 4.80 -10.28
CA LEU A 194 -14.29 6.14 -10.72
C LEU A 194 -13.31 6.02 -11.89
#